data_e8425f3de5aff6a82d5990d82b0e60ed
#
_entry.id   e8425f3de5aff6a82d5990d82b0e60ed
#
_cell.length_a   1.000
_cell.length_b   1.000
_cell.length_c   1.000
_cell.angle_alpha   90.00
_cell.angle_beta   90.00
_cell.angle_gamma   90.00
#
_symmetry.space_group_name_H-M   'P 1'
#
loop_
_entity.id
_entity.type
_entity.pdbx_description
1 polymer ?
#
loop_
_entity_poly.entity_id
_entity_poly.type
_entity_poly.pdbx_seq_one_letter_code
_entity_poly.pdbx_strand_id
1 'polypeptide(L)'
;ADVFGNYVIQKLLEYGSREQVRTLGGQLEGHVLSLSLGTYGCRVVQKAFERVDEEQKIRLGQELHPHVLDCVRDQNANHVIQKILEQVPSPHLDFIASAFLGHVPVLASHCYSCRVLQRIFAYCSEEQRRPLLDEMHKDTLRLMQDQYGNYVVQWVLQHGEERDRLAIVGVAKSHLLALSRHKFASNVVEHVIQVAQPADLADLLEELLAPLRASDVEGLPLLLEGTAPLCIATVMMQDQYANYVLQRFLQTLHGHDRERLVQTIRPVLYALRQRQALMAAQSNAASTPYTGSIRIPGGGHIGNKPLLAIERLIEQGP
;
A
#
# COMPACT_ATOMS: atom_id res chain seq x y z
N ALA A 1 -13.72 31.10 10.06
CA ALA A 1 -12.33 31.30 9.65
C ALA A 1 -12.29 31.61 8.16
N ASP A 2 -11.62 32.68 7.80
CA ASP A 2 -11.39 33.15 6.42
C ASP A 2 -9.93 32.95 6.03
N VAL A 3 -9.60 33.33 4.76
CA VAL A 3 -8.26 33.16 4.15
C VAL A 3 -7.14 33.81 4.97
N PHE A 4 -7.39 34.97 5.61
CA PHE A 4 -6.37 35.70 6.36
C PHE A 4 -6.48 35.48 7.87
N GLY A 5 -7.71 35.50 8.40
CA GLY A 5 -7.97 35.35 9.83
C GLY A 5 -7.48 34.02 10.41
N ASN A 6 -7.50 32.92 9.62
CA ASN A 6 -6.99 31.65 10.08
C ASN A 6 -5.50 31.72 10.47
N TYR A 7 -4.68 32.44 9.71
CA TYR A 7 -3.24 32.61 10.02
C TYR A 7 -3.03 33.37 11.31
N VAL A 8 -3.83 34.42 11.55
CA VAL A 8 -3.73 35.20 12.78
C VAL A 8 -4.02 34.33 14.00
N ILE A 9 -5.12 33.56 13.95
CA ILE A 9 -5.48 32.64 15.05
C ILE A 9 -4.43 31.53 15.24
N GLN A 10 -3.92 30.93 14.18
CA GLN A 10 -2.84 29.97 14.27
C GLN A 10 -1.58 30.56 14.94
N LYS A 11 -1.20 31.80 14.58
CA LYS A 11 -0.06 32.48 15.21
C LYS A 11 -0.30 32.84 16.68
N LEU A 12 -1.51 33.24 17.04
CA LEU A 12 -1.89 33.46 18.44
C LEU A 12 -1.84 32.15 19.26
N LEU A 13 -2.27 31.05 18.70
CA LEU A 13 -2.13 29.71 19.32
C LEU A 13 -0.65 29.30 19.44
N GLU A 14 0.18 29.60 18.42
CA GLU A 14 1.58 29.22 18.38
C GLU A 14 2.47 30.00 19.36
N TYR A 15 2.27 31.33 19.48
CA TYR A 15 3.14 32.25 20.24
C TYR A 15 2.49 32.87 21.48
N GLY A 16 1.18 32.68 21.65
CA GLY A 16 0.45 33.23 22.81
C GLY A 16 0.87 32.62 24.13
N SER A 17 0.62 33.34 25.22
CA SER A 17 0.78 32.84 26.58
C SER A 17 -0.18 31.65 26.82
N ARG A 18 0.08 30.87 27.88
CA ARG A 18 -0.79 29.75 28.28
C ARG A 18 -2.25 30.21 28.49
N GLU A 19 -2.45 31.38 29.10
CA GLU A 19 -3.78 31.94 29.32
C GLU A 19 -4.48 32.32 28.02
N GLN A 20 -3.75 32.95 27.10
CA GLN A 20 -4.28 33.32 25.78
C GLN A 20 -4.66 32.06 24.98
N VAL A 21 -3.80 31.03 24.96
CA VAL A 21 -4.08 29.76 24.31
C VAL A 21 -5.30 29.06 24.89
N ARG A 22 -5.40 29.04 26.23
CA ARG A 22 -6.57 28.47 26.94
C ARG A 22 -7.85 29.19 26.60
N THR A 23 -7.82 30.54 26.58
CA THR A 23 -8.96 31.38 26.20
C THR A 23 -9.40 31.09 24.76
N LEU A 24 -8.44 31.04 23.83
CA LEU A 24 -8.73 30.69 22.41
C LEU A 24 -9.30 29.28 22.27
N GLY A 25 -8.75 28.30 23.01
CA GLY A 25 -9.28 26.94 23.07
C GLY A 25 -10.74 26.90 23.53
N GLY A 26 -11.08 27.67 24.58
CA GLY A 26 -12.46 27.81 25.06
C GLY A 26 -13.42 28.43 24.05
N GLN A 27 -12.95 29.31 23.15
CA GLN A 27 -13.75 29.88 22.07
C GLN A 27 -14.02 28.89 20.90
N LEU A 28 -13.31 27.77 20.87
CA LEU A 28 -13.57 26.70 19.86
C LEU A 28 -14.65 25.73 20.34
N GLU A 29 -14.93 25.67 21.66
CA GLU A 29 -15.93 24.79 22.22
C GLU A 29 -17.32 25.09 21.62
N GLY A 30 -18.06 24.06 21.23
CA GLY A 30 -19.34 24.14 20.52
C GLY A 30 -19.21 24.41 19.01
N HIS A 31 -17.98 24.60 18.49
CA HIS A 31 -17.73 24.92 17.08
C HIS A 31 -16.77 23.95 16.37
N VAL A 32 -16.26 22.93 17.07
CA VAL A 32 -15.19 22.05 16.53
C VAL A 32 -15.63 21.38 15.24
N LEU A 33 -16.84 20.83 15.16
CA LEU A 33 -17.34 20.17 13.95
C LEU A 33 -17.41 21.15 12.76
N SER A 34 -18.09 22.30 12.93
CA SER A 34 -18.26 23.26 11.85
C SER A 34 -16.94 23.83 11.33
N LEU A 35 -15.98 24.04 12.23
CA LEU A 35 -14.62 24.48 11.89
C LEU A 35 -13.83 23.36 11.19
N SER A 36 -13.98 22.12 11.64
CA SER A 36 -13.26 20.97 11.06
C SER A 36 -13.63 20.71 9.62
N LEU A 37 -14.89 20.89 9.23
CA LEU A 37 -15.37 20.75 7.87
C LEU A 37 -14.92 21.91 6.95
N GLY A 38 -14.55 23.05 7.51
CA GLY A 38 -14.12 24.22 6.76
C GLY A 38 -12.64 24.19 6.37
N THR A 39 -12.33 24.59 5.12
CA THR A 39 -10.97 24.60 4.54
C THR A 39 -9.93 25.35 5.41
N TYR A 40 -10.34 26.47 6.01
CA TYR A 40 -9.47 27.28 6.86
C TYR A 40 -9.66 26.97 8.35
N GLY A 41 -10.88 26.64 8.77
CA GLY A 41 -11.20 26.27 10.13
C GLY A 41 -10.47 25.02 10.59
N CYS A 42 -10.36 24.00 9.74
CA CYS A 42 -9.65 22.76 10.07
C CYS A 42 -8.18 23.00 10.46
N ARG A 43 -7.52 24.02 9.88
CA ARG A 43 -6.14 24.40 10.22
C ARG A 43 -6.03 25.00 11.61
N VAL A 44 -7.02 25.85 11.96
CA VAL A 44 -7.09 26.44 13.32
C VAL A 44 -7.32 25.35 14.36
N VAL A 45 -8.26 24.43 14.12
CA VAL A 45 -8.56 23.33 15.05
C VAL A 45 -7.34 22.40 15.21
N GLN A 46 -6.66 22.03 14.13
CA GLN A 46 -5.43 21.24 14.20
C GLN A 46 -4.35 21.95 15.05
N LYS A 47 -4.16 23.26 14.84
CA LYS A 47 -3.20 24.03 15.64
C LYS A 47 -3.60 24.13 17.11
N ALA A 48 -4.89 24.22 17.41
CA ALA A 48 -5.38 24.21 18.79
C ALA A 48 -5.03 22.88 19.48
N PHE A 49 -5.25 21.72 18.86
CA PHE A 49 -4.87 20.42 19.42
C PHE A 49 -3.37 20.29 19.72
N GLU A 50 -2.50 21.02 19.02
CA GLU A 50 -1.07 21.04 19.31
C GLU A 50 -0.71 21.87 20.56
N ARG A 51 -1.56 22.83 20.96
CA ARG A 51 -1.17 23.91 21.88
C ARG A 51 -1.99 23.97 23.15
N VAL A 52 -3.26 23.63 23.14
CA VAL A 52 -4.13 23.67 24.33
C VAL A 52 -3.72 22.57 25.32
N ASP A 53 -4.14 22.72 26.59
CA ASP A 53 -3.90 21.70 27.62
C ASP A 53 -4.67 20.39 27.33
N GLU A 54 -4.26 19.32 28.02
CA GLU A 54 -4.80 17.99 27.80
C GLU A 54 -6.32 17.93 28.05
N GLU A 55 -6.79 18.61 29.09
CA GLU A 55 -8.21 18.64 29.44
C GLU A 55 -9.05 19.30 28.32
N GLN A 56 -8.54 20.41 27.75
CA GLN A 56 -9.17 21.04 26.59
C GLN A 56 -9.12 20.16 25.34
N LYS A 57 -7.99 19.47 25.07
CA LYS A 57 -7.91 18.52 23.96
C LYS A 57 -8.99 17.45 24.05
N ILE A 58 -9.20 16.87 25.23
CA ILE A 58 -10.22 15.85 25.45
C ILE A 58 -11.61 16.42 25.18
N ARG A 59 -11.96 17.58 25.78
CA ARG A 59 -13.29 18.21 25.57
C ARG A 59 -13.56 18.54 24.11
N LEU A 60 -12.61 19.20 23.44
CA LEU A 60 -12.74 19.54 22.02
C LEU A 60 -12.87 18.29 21.13
N GLY A 61 -12.12 17.24 21.44
CA GLY A 61 -12.17 15.97 20.69
C GLY A 61 -13.53 15.29 20.82
N GLN A 62 -14.13 15.31 22.00
CA GLN A 62 -15.43 14.68 22.27
C GLN A 62 -16.59 15.30 21.48
N GLU A 63 -16.48 16.56 21.04
CA GLU A 63 -17.51 17.17 20.18
C GLU A 63 -17.67 16.45 18.83
N LEU A 64 -16.61 15.75 18.35
CA LEU A 64 -16.67 15.01 17.11
C LEU A 64 -17.20 13.58 17.27
N HIS A 65 -17.44 13.11 18.51
CA HIS A 65 -17.88 11.73 18.78
C HIS A 65 -19.10 11.32 17.92
N PRO A 66 -20.19 12.07 17.83
CA PRO A 66 -21.34 11.67 17.01
C PRO A 66 -21.09 11.73 15.50
N HIS A 67 -19.99 12.33 15.07
CA HIS A 67 -19.70 12.69 13.67
C HIS A 67 -18.41 12.07 13.13
N VAL A 68 -17.82 11.09 13.84
CA VAL A 68 -16.53 10.50 13.45
C VAL A 68 -16.56 9.97 12.02
N LEU A 69 -17.58 9.19 11.65
CA LEU A 69 -17.66 8.57 10.31
C LEU A 69 -17.81 9.60 9.18
N ASP A 70 -18.46 10.73 9.43
CA ASP A 70 -18.54 11.82 8.46
C ASP A 70 -17.21 12.56 8.37
N CYS A 71 -16.61 12.87 9.52
CA CYS A 71 -15.32 13.55 9.58
C CYS A 71 -14.20 12.78 8.88
N VAL A 72 -14.11 11.46 9.03
CA VAL A 72 -13.04 10.66 8.41
C VAL A 72 -13.18 10.54 6.90
N ARG A 73 -14.36 10.79 6.36
CA ARG A 73 -14.64 10.80 4.91
C ARG A 73 -14.54 12.21 4.29
N ASP A 74 -14.52 13.25 5.11
CA ASP A 74 -14.43 14.63 4.65
C ASP A 74 -12.98 15.03 4.35
N GLN A 75 -12.76 15.82 3.28
CA GLN A 75 -11.43 16.24 2.82
C GLN A 75 -10.66 17.11 3.82
N ASN A 76 -11.34 17.83 4.72
CA ASN A 76 -10.76 18.72 5.71
C ASN A 76 -10.75 18.10 7.12
N ALA A 77 -11.91 17.56 7.55
CA ALA A 77 -12.10 17.04 8.90
C ALA A 77 -11.28 15.79 9.18
N ASN A 78 -10.93 14.98 8.17
CA ASN A 78 -10.06 13.82 8.38
C ASN A 78 -8.71 14.21 8.99
N HIS A 79 -8.17 15.38 8.64
CA HIS A 79 -6.93 15.88 9.21
C HIS A 79 -7.07 16.26 10.70
N VAL A 80 -8.26 16.72 11.10
CA VAL A 80 -8.55 17.01 12.52
C VAL A 80 -8.61 15.71 13.32
N ILE A 81 -9.33 14.68 12.82
CA ILE A 81 -9.35 13.36 13.48
C ILE A 81 -7.92 12.78 13.60
N GLN A 82 -7.10 12.86 12.54
CA GLN A 82 -5.71 12.44 12.61
C GLN A 82 -4.93 13.20 13.70
N LYS A 83 -5.17 14.52 13.83
CA LYS A 83 -4.52 15.34 14.85
C LYS A 83 -4.99 14.98 16.26
N ILE A 84 -6.26 14.64 16.46
CA ILE A 84 -6.79 14.14 17.74
C ILE A 84 -6.07 12.84 18.12
N LEU A 85 -5.96 11.89 17.20
CA LEU A 85 -5.26 10.62 17.44
C LEU A 85 -3.79 10.85 17.86
N GLU A 86 -3.12 11.86 17.31
CA GLU A 86 -1.72 12.20 17.63
C GLU A 86 -1.55 12.93 18.96
N GLN A 87 -2.55 13.67 19.42
CA GLN A 87 -2.39 14.66 20.51
C GLN A 87 -3.19 14.35 21.77
N VAL A 88 -4.19 13.48 21.69
CA VAL A 88 -5.04 13.07 22.81
C VAL A 88 -4.55 11.72 23.33
N PRO A 89 -4.44 11.53 24.67
CA PRO A 89 -4.03 10.25 25.25
C PRO A 89 -4.96 9.10 24.86
N SER A 90 -4.39 7.92 24.60
CA SER A 90 -5.11 6.77 24.08
C SER A 90 -6.36 6.34 24.87
N PRO A 91 -6.44 6.46 26.21
CA PRO A 91 -7.67 6.12 26.93
C PRO A 91 -8.91 6.95 26.51
N HIS A 92 -8.70 8.11 25.90
CA HIS A 92 -9.76 9.00 25.44
C HIS A 92 -10.06 8.89 23.94
N LEU A 93 -9.44 7.94 23.23
CA LEU A 93 -9.59 7.74 21.79
C LEU A 93 -10.61 6.67 21.41
N ASP A 94 -11.21 6.01 22.41
CA ASP A 94 -12.13 4.88 22.20
C ASP A 94 -13.29 5.21 21.25
N PHE A 95 -13.84 6.43 21.35
CA PHE A 95 -14.93 6.88 20.48
C PHE A 95 -14.55 6.90 19.01
N ILE A 96 -13.25 7.11 18.66
CA ILE A 96 -12.79 7.07 17.27
C ILE A 96 -12.60 5.62 16.86
N ALA A 97 -11.91 4.80 17.66
CA ALA A 97 -11.65 3.41 17.34
C ALA A 97 -12.98 2.61 17.19
N SER A 98 -13.89 2.78 18.16
CA SER A 98 -15.20 2.12 18.15
C SER A 98 -16.07 2.48 16.94
N ALA A 99 -15.96 3.71 16.42
CA ALA A 99 -16.69 4.13 15.22
C ALA A 99 -16.23 3.39 13.95
N PHE A 100 -15.03 2.81 13.95
CA PHE A 100 -14.53 2.03 12.81
C PHE A 100 -14.97 0.57 12.83
N LEU A 101 -15.44 0.03 13.96
CA LEU A 101 -15.91 -1.36 14.08
C LEU A 101 -17.07 -1.63 13.13
N GLY A 102 -16.99 -2.74 12.39
CA GLY A 102 -17.96 -3.11 11.36
C GLY A 102 -17.81 -2.35 10.04
N HIS A 103 -16.86 -1.40 9.95
CA HIS A 103 -16.65 -0.54 8.78
C HIS A 103 -15.22 -0.58 8.21
N VAL A 104 -14.31 -1.35 8.81
CA VAL A 104 -12.88 -1.34 8.46
C VAL A 104 -12.63 -1.59 6.98
N PRO A 105 -13.24 -2.58 6.29
CA PRO A 105 -12.96 -2.82 4.88
C PRO A 105 -13.33 -1.64 3.97
N VAL A 106 -14.45 -0.97 4.27
CA VAL A 106 -14.93 0.19 3.49
C VAL A 106 -14.06 1.42 3.77
N LEU A 107 -13.72 1.66 5.04
CA LEU A 107 -12.92 2.81 5.44
C LEU A 107 -11.44 2.66 5.02
N ALA A 108 -10.91 1.45 5.00
CA ALA A 108 -9.58 1.15 4.48
C ALA A 108 -9.47 1.41 2.96
N SER A 109 -10.56 1.24 2.22
CA SER A 109 -10.63 1.48 0.77
C SER A 109 -11.04 2.91 0.40
N HIS A 110 -11.06 3.85 1.34
CA HIS A 110 -11.43 5.24 1.09
C HIS A 110 -10.22 6.18 1.15
N CYS A 111 -10.15 7.17 0.25
CA CYS A 111 -8.98 8.04 0.04
C CYS A 111 -8.50 8.81 1.28
N TYR A 112 -9.40 9.15 2.21
CA TYR A 112 -9.05 9.87 3.45
C TYR A 112 -9.04 8.96 4.67
N SER A 113 -10.08 8.14 4.86
CA SER A 113 -10.19 7.33 6.07
C SER A 113 -9.14 6.22 6.18
N CYS A 114 -8.54 5.76 5.07
CA CYS A 114 -7.40 4.83 5.12
C CYS A 114 -6.21 5.43 5.90
N ARG A 115 -6.01 6.76 5.84
CA ARG A 115 -4.97 7.46 6.60
C ARG A 115 -5.32 7.52 8.09
N VAL A 116 -6.60 7.77 8.40
CA VAL A 116 -7.07 7.78 9.79
C VAL A 116 -6.91 6.38 10.42
N LEU A 117 -7.25 5.32 9.67
CA LEU A 117 -7.09 3.95 10.15
C LEU A 117 -5.62 3.61 10.49
N GLN A 118 -4.66 4.04 9.67
CA GLN A 118 -3.24 3.90 9.97
C GLN A 118 -2.85 4.65 11.26
N ARG A 119 -3.45 5.83 11.53
CA ARG A 119 -3.24 6.57 12.78
C ARG A 119 -3.87 5.86 13.99
N ILE A 120 -5.05 5.26 13.84
CA ILE A 120 -5.65 4.43 14.89
C ILE A 120 -4.69 3.30 15.27
N PHE A 121 -4.15 2.58 14.28
CA PHE A 121 -3.18 1.51 14.54
C PHE A 121 -1.87 2.00 15.20
N ALA A 122 -1.49 3.26 14.95
CA ALA A 122 -0.28 3.85 15.52
C ALA A 122 -0.45 4.36 16.97
N TYR A 123 -1.60 4.94 17.30
CA TYR A 123 -1.75 5.73 18.53
C TYR A 123 -2.76 5.16 19.54
N CYS A 124 -3.67 4.30 19.11
CA CYS A 124 -4.61 3.64 20.01
C CYS A 124 -3.96 2.47 20.75
N SER A 125 -4.50 2.12 21.92
CA SER A 125 -4.05 0.97 22.70
C SER A 125 -4.30 -0.36 21.94
N GLU A 126 -3.63 -1.43 22.38
CA GLU A 126 -3.82 -2.77 21.79
C GLU A 126 -5.29 -3.21 21.89
N GLU A 127 -5.94 -2.95 23.00
CA GLU A 127 -7.34 -3.29 23.22
C GLU A 127 -8.28 -2.58 22.23
N GLN A 128 -7.97 -1.34 21.88
CA GLN A 128 -8.75 -0.52 20.94
C GLN A 128 -8.49 -0.93 19.48
N ARG A 129 -7.23 -1.21 19.12
CA ARG A 129 -6.88 -1.52 17.72
C ARG A 129 -7.06 -2.98 17.34
N ARG A 130 -6.98 -3.93 18.28
CA ARG A 130 -7.03 -5.36 18.00
C ARG A 130 -8.29 -5.79 17.25
N PRO A 131 -9.51 -5.41 17.68
CA PRO A 131 -10.74 -5.75 16.95
C PRO A 131 -10.75 -5.24 15.51
N LEU A 132 -10.15 -4.07 15.27
CA LEU A 132 -10.07 -3.48 13.91
C LEU A 132 -9.06 -4.23 13.02
N LEU A 133 -7.93 -4.67 13.59
CA LEU A 133 -6.97 -5.52 12.89
C LEU A 133 -7.58 -6.87 12.53
N ASP A 134 -8.33 -7.48 13.46
CA ASP A 134 -9.02 -8.76 13.20
C ASP A 134 -10.08 -8.63 12.11
N GLU A 135 -10.77 -7.48 12.03
CA GLU A 135 -11.70 -7.19 10.94
C GLU A 135 -10.96 -6.96 9.61
N MET A 136 -9.86 -6.22 9.62
CA MET A 136 -9.01 -6.00 8.46
C MET A 136 -8.50 -7.32 7.88
N HIS A 137 -8.07 -8.27 8.76
CA HIS A 137 -7.52 -9.55 8.32
C HIS A 137 -8.53 -10.42 7.57
N LYS A 138 -9.83 -10.29 7.83
CA LYS A 138 -10.89 -11.02 7.09
C LYS A 138 -10.95 -10.60 5.61
N ASP A 139 -10.47 -9.40 5.29
CA ASP A 139 -10.54 -8.81 3.94
C ASP A 139 -9.14 -8.51 3.35
N THR A 140 -8.06 -9.07 3.93
CA THR A 140 -6.67 -8.77 3.54
C THR A 140 -6.44 -8.91 2.05
N LEU A 141 -6.90 -10.00 1.43
CA LEU A 141 -6.73 -10.24 -0.01
C LEU A 141 -7.33 -9.11 -0.87
N ARG A 142 -8.53 -8.67 -0.54
CA ARG A 142 -9.21 -7.58 -1.24
C ARG A 142 -8.50 -6.25 -1.00
N LEU A 143 -8.09 -5.97 0.23
CA LEU A 143 -7.38 -4.74 0.59
C LEU A 143 -6.01 -4.63 -0.08
N MET A 144 -5.29 -5.74 -0.26
CA MET A 144 -4.03 -5.76 -1.03
C MET A 144 -4.24 -5.27 -2.46
N GLN A 145 -5.39 -5.57 -3.06
CA GLN A 145 -5.73 -5.21 -4.44
C GLN A 145 -6.41 -3.82 -4.56
N ASP A 146 -6.78 -3.21 -3.45
CA ASP A 146 -7.44 -1.89 -3.45
C ASP A 146 -6.43 -0.74 -3.55
N GLN A 147 -6.81 0.33 -4.27
CA GLN A 147 -5.94 1.49 -4.50
C GLN A 147 -5.53 2.25 -3.22
N TYR A 148 -6.30 2.15 -2.15
CA TYR A 148 -6.02 2.78 -0.84
C TYR A 148 -5.75 1.74 0.24
N GLY A 149 -6.49 0.62 0.23
CA GLY A 149 -6.34 -0.48 1.18
C GLY A 149 -4.94 -1.08 1.21
N ASN A 150 -4.26 -1.13 0.06
CA ASN A 150 -2.89 -1.63 -0.02
C ASN A 150 -1.92 -0.88 0.92
N TYR A 151 -2.13 0.43 1.12
CA TYR A 151 -1.31 1.22 2.06
C TYR A 151 -1.58 0.86 3.53
N VAL A 152 -2.82 0.49 3.86
CA VAL A 152 -3.16 0.02 5.22
C VAL A 152 -2.48 -1.31 5.49
N VAL A 153 -2.54 -2.26 4.54
CA VAL A 153 -1.88 -3.56 4.65
C VAL A 153 -0.35 -3.40 4.75
N GLN A 154 0.26 -2.53 3.93
CA GLN A 154 1.69 -2.24 4.00
C GLN A 154 2.10 -1.61 5.34
N TRP A 155 1.25 -0.75 5.90
CA TRP A 155 1.49 -0.17 7.21
C TRP A 155 1.55 -1.25 8.30
N VAL A 156 0.60 -2.20 8.28
CA VAL A 156 0.56 -3.33 9.23
C VAL A 156 1.77 -4.26 9.03
N LEU A 157 2.19 -4.53 7.80
CA LEU A 157 3.43 -5.27 7.52
C LEU A 157 4.66 -4.63 8.17
N GLN A 158 4.74 -3.30 8.15
CA GLN A 158 5.91 -2.58 8.66
C GLN A 158 5.89 -2.38 10.18
N HIS A 159 4.71 -2.16 10.79
CA HIS A 159 4.59 -1.73 12.18
C HIS A 159 3.77 -2.67 13.05
N GLY A 160 3.09 -3.66 12.45
CA GLY A 160 2.24 -4.61 13.14
C GLY A 160 3.03 -5.64 13.94
N GLU A 161 2.33 -6.38 14.78
CA GLU A 161 2.89 -7.51 15.51
C GLU A 161 3.21 -8.68 14.57
N GLU A 162 4.02 -9.61 15.04
CA GLU A 162 4.43 -10.77 14.25
C GLU A 162 3.24 -11.58 13.72
N ARG A 163 2.22 -11.80 14.56
CA ARG A 163 0.99 -12.51 14.15
C ARG A 163 0.28 -11.83 12.96
N ASP A 164 0.26 -10.49 12.94
CA ASP A 164 -0.38 -9.70 11.88
C ASP A 164 0.43 -9.78 10.59
N ARG A 165 1.76 -9.70 10.69
CA ARG A 165 2.67 -9.89 9.55
C ARG A 165 2.54 -11.28 8.96
N LEU A 166 2.57 -12.32 9.78
CA LEU A 166 2.44 -13.71 9.34
C LEU A 166 1.10 -13.98 8.64
N ALA A 167 0.00 -13.38 9.12
CA ALA A 167 -1.29 -13.49 8.47
C ALA A 167 -1.26 -12.91 7.05
N ILE A 168 -0.64 -11.74 6.86
CA ILE A 168 -0.50 -11.08 5.53
C ILE A 168 0.45 -11.89 4.64
N VAL A 169 1.58 -12.38 5.15
CA VAL A 169 2.52 -13.25 4.43
C VAL A 169 1.81 -14.51 3.93
N GLY A 170 0.98 -15.15 4.77
CA GLY A 170 0.19 -16.32 4.41
C GLY A 170 -0.76 -16.06 3.23
N VAL A 171 -1.45 -14.90 3.22
CA VAL A 171 -2.29 -14.49 2.09
C VAL A 171 -1.45 -14.25 0.82
N ALA A 172 -0.31 -13.59 0.95
CA ALA A 172 0.59 -13.33 -0.18
C ALA A 172 1.13 -14.62 -0.79
N LYS A 173 1.53 -15.59 0.03
CA LYS A 173 1.98 -16.91 -0.39
C LYS A 173 0.89 -17.66 -1.15
N SER A 174 -0.32 -17.73 -0.60
CA SER A 174 -1.44 -18.47 -1.20
C SER A 174 -1.92 -17.91 -2.54
N HIS A 175 -1.63 -16.65 -2.83
CA HIS A 175 -2.08 -15.93 -4.03
C HIS A 175 -0.92 -15.26 -4.78
N LEU A 176 0.31 -15.78 -4.67
CA LEU A 176 1.54 -15.13 -5.10
C LEU A 176 1.49 -14.61 -6.53
N LEU A 177 1.14 -15.46 -7.50
CA LEU A 177 1.09 -15.06 -8.91
C LEU A 177 0.01 -13.99 -9.17
N ALA A 178 -1.20 -14.20 -8.68
CA ALA A 178 -2.33 -13.30 -8.91
C ALA A 178 -2.05 -11.90 -8.33
N LEU A 179 -1.54 -11.84 -7.10
CA LEU A 179 -1.20 -10.58 -6.44
C LEU A 179 -0.01 -9.88 -7.13
N SER A 180 1.01 -10.63 -7.54
CA SER A 180 2.16 -10.07 -8.24
C SER A 180 1.81 -9.42 -9.57
N ARG A 181 0.81 -9.94 -10.28
CA ARG A 181 0.30 -9.39 -11.55
C ARG A 181 -0.69 -8.25 -11.37
N HIS A 182 -1.04 -7.90 -10.15
CA HIS A 182 -2.00 -6.83 -9.86
C HIS A 182 -1.29 -5.49 -9.60
N LYS A 183 -1.80 -4.41 -10.20
CA LYS A 183 -1.20 -3.06 -10.15
C LYS A 183 -0.86 -2.57 -8.73
N PHE A 184 -1.74 -2.80 -7.77
CA PHE A 184 -1.55 -2.33 -6.39
C PHE A 184 -0.96 -3.41 -5.49
N ALA A 185 -1.42 -4.66 -5.65
CA ALA A 185 -0.98 -5.75 -4.79
C ALA A 185 0.49 -6.13 -5.02
N SER A 186 1.04 -5.93 -6.21
CA SER A 186 2.47 -6.15 -6.47
C SER A 186 3.37 -5.38 -5.51
N ASN A 187 3.00 -4.13 -5.17
CA ASN A 187 3.74 -3.34 -4.18
C ASN A 187 3.68 -3.95 -2.77
N VAL A 188 2.53 -4.56 -2.41
CA VAL A 188 2.40 -5.25 -1.12
C VAL A 188 3.26 -6.51 -1.11
N VAL A 189 3.26 -7.30 -2.19
CA VAL A 189 4.10 -8.50 -2.31
C VAL A 189 5.58 -8.14 -2.26
N GLU A 190 6.02 -7.08 -2.94
CA GLU A 190 7.40 -6.59 -2.82
C GLU A 190 7.76 -6.23 -1.37
N HIS A 191 6.85 -5.59 -0.65
CA HIS A 191 7.07 -5.26 0.76
C HIS A 191 7.08 -6.52 1.64
N VAL A 192 6.21 -7.51 1.39
CA VAL A 192 6.26 -8.82 2.06
C VAL A 192 7.64 -9.44 1.91
N ILE A 193 8.19 -9.51 0.70
CA ILE A 193 9.54 -10.09 0.46
C ILE A 193 10.62 -9.33 1.24
N GLN A 194 10.51 -8.01 1.38
CA GLN A 194 11.49 -7.19 2.11
C GLN A 194 11.48 -7.42 3.62
N VAL A 195 10.31 -7.68 4.21
CA VAL A 195 10.16 -7.80 5.67
C VAL A 195 10.02 -9.24 6.15
N ALA A 196 9.91 -10.21 5.23
CA ALA A 196 9.78 -11.63 5.53
C ALA A 196 10.98 -12.15 6.31
N GLN A 197 10.72 -13.00 7.30
CA GLN A 197 11.78 -13.75 7.97
C GLN A 197 12.37 -14.80 7.02
N PRO A 198 13.58 -15.29 7.26
CA PRO A 198 14.22 -16.27 6.36
C PRO A 198 13.37 -17.51 6.07
N ALA A 199 12.63 -18.02 7.05
CA ALA A 199 11.73 -19.17 6.86
C ALA A 199 10.56 -18.84 5.92
N ASP A 200 9.92 -17.68 6.10
CA ASP A 200 8.81 -17.23 5.26
C ASP A 200 9.28 -16.95 3.84
N LEU A 201 10.49 -16.39 3.70
CA LEU A 201 11.11 -16.12 2.40
C LEU A 201 11.44 -17.41 1.64
N ALA A 202 11.93 -18.44 2.35
CA ALA A 202 12.15 -19.76 1.77
C ALA A 202 10.84 -20.38 1.30
N ASP A 203 9.79 -20.28 2.10
CA ASP A 203 8.44 -20.74 1.76
C ASP A 203 7.84 -20.02 0.53
N LEU A 204 8.05 -18.70 0.43
CA LEU A 204 7.66 -17.93 -0.75
C LEU A 204 8.46 -18.32 -1.99
N LEU A 205 9.74 -18.69 -1.84
CA LEU A 205 10.57 -19.20 -2.92
C LEU A 205 10.05 -20.56 -3.41
N GLU A 206 9.67 -21.48 -2.52
CA GLU A 206 9.10 -22.77 -2.93
C GLU A 206 7.81 -22.56 -3.76
N GLU A 207 6.91 -21.66 -3.35
CA GLU A 207 5.73 -21.31 -4.14
C GLU A 207 6.12 -20.65 -5.50
N LEU A 208 7.11 -19.78 -5.50
CA LEU A 208 7.61 -19.12 -6.72
C LEU A 208 8.17 -20.11 -7.74
N LEU A 209 8.81 -21.18 -7.28
CA LEU A 209 9.40 -22.23 -8.11
C LEU A 209 8.44 -23.38 -8.41
N ALA A 210 7.27 -23.42 -7.75
CA ALA A 210 6.27 -24.46 -7.96
C ALA A 210 5.77 -24.49 -9.43
N PRO A 211 5.46 -25.67 -9.98
CA PRO A 211 4.79 -25.79 -11.27
C PRO A 211 3.46 -25.02 -11.28
N LEU A 212 3.14 -24.40 -12.42
CA LEU A 212 1.88 -23.69 -12.59
C LEU A 212 0.68 -24.61 -12.41
N ARG A 213 -0.31 -24.14 -11.64
CA ARG A 213 -1.61 -24.80 -11.54
C ARG A 213 -2.42 -24.56 -12.82
N ALA A 214 -3.38 -25.43 -13.12
CA ALA A 214 -4.26 -25.24 -14.29
C ALA A 214 -4.98 -23.87 -14.27
N SER A 215 -5.36 -23.39 -13.09
CA SER A 215 -5.95 -22.04 -12.88
C SER A 215 -5.00 -20.88 -13.22
N ASP A 216 -3.70 -21.11 -13.15
CA ASP A 216 -2.68 -20.06 -13.34
C ASP A 216 -2.33 -19.87 -14.83
N VAL A 217 -2.74 -20.83 -15.67
CA VAL A 217 -2.44 -20.85 -17.11
C VAL A 217 -3.43 -20.01 -17.92
N GLU A 218 -4.65 -19.77 -17.40
CA GLU A 218 -5.66 -18.96 -18.07
C GLU A 218 -5.16 -17.51 -18.27
N GLY A 219 -5.17 -17.06 -19.53
CA GLY A 219 -4.74 -15.70 -19.90
C GLY A 219 -3.22 -15.50 -19.97
N LEU A 220 -2.40 -16.58 -19.91
CA LEU A 220 -0.97 -16.47 -20.20
C LEU A 220 -0.73 -16.28 -21.70
N PRO A 221 0.25 -15.46 -22.09
CA PRO A 221 0.67 -15.38 -23.49
C PRO A 221 1.16 -16.74 -23.97
N LEU A 222 0.74 -17.17 -25.18
CA LEU A 222 1.21 -18.39 -25.89
C LEU A 222 2.73 -18.45 -26.10
N LEU A 223 3.46 -17.46 -25.61
CA LEU A 223 4.89 -17.21 -25.82
C LEU A 223 5.82 -18.21 -25.10
N LEU A 224 5.27 -19.04 -24.21
CA LEU A 224 6.06 -19.96 -23.38
C LEU A 224 5.93 -21.43 -23.82
N GLU A 225 5.19 -21.72 -24.88
CA GLU A 225 5.09 -23.07 -25.42
C GLU A 225 6.46 -23.57 -25.93
N GLY A 226 6.90 -24.70 -25.40
CA GLY A 226 8.16 -25.36 -25.81
C GLY A 226 9.39 -24.93 -25.02
N THR A 227 9.30 -24.06 -24.02
CA THR A 227 10.40 -23.77 -23.07
C THR A 227 10.24 -24.59 -21.79
N ALA A 228 11.35 -24.76 -21.03
CA ALA A 228 11.48 -25.52 -19.77
C ALA A 228 10.28 -25.40 -18.81
N PRO A 229 10.16 -26.21 -17.75
CA PRO A 229 8.96 -26.28 -16.92
C PRO A 229 8.50 -24.91 -16.46
N LEU A 230 7.24 -24.58 -16.77
CA LEU A 230 6.64 -23.30 -16.44
C LEU A 230 6.36 -23.25 -14.94
N CYS A 231 7.00 -22.33 -14.25
CA CYS A 231 6.73 -22.00 -12.85
C CYS A 231 6.32 -20.52 -12.73
N ILE A 232 5.88 -20.13 -11.55
CA ILE A 232 5.44 -18.74 -11.29
C ILE A 232 6.54 -17.73 -11.65
N ALA A 233 7.81 -18.00 -11.28
CA ALA A 233 8.94 -17.13 -11.61
C ALA A 233 9.09 -16.85 -13.11
N THR A 234 8.91 -17.87 -13.96
CA THR A 234 9.07 -17.73 -15.41
C THR A 234 7.95 -16.88 -16.04
N VAL A 235 6.73 -16.95 -15.51
CA VAL A 235 5.60 -16.11 -15.93
C VAL A 235 5.82 -14.65 -15.55
N MET A 236 6.33 -14.40 -14.34
CA MET A 236 6.58 -13.05 -13.84
C MET A 236 7.55 -12.24 -14.70
N MET A 237 8.48 -12.89 -15.42
CA MET A 237 9.53 -12.22 -16.20
C MET A 237 8.97 -11.27 -17.27
N GLN A 238 7.79 -11.53 -17.81
CA GLN A 238 7.19 -10.75 -18.90
C GLN A 238 5.98 -9.92 -18.46
N ASP A 239 5.52 -10.09 -17.23
CA ASP A 239 4.37 -9.32 -16.72
C ASP A 239 4.78 -7.90 -16.35
N GLN A 240 3.91 -6.94 -16.63
CA GLN A 240 4.18 -5.51 -16.41
C GLN A 240 4.38 -5.12 -14.94
N TYR A 241 3.83 -5.88 -13.99
CA TYR A 241 3.93 -5.64 -12.55
C TYR A 241 4.77 -6.73 -11.87
N ALA A 242 4.51 -8.00 -12.18
CA ALA A 242 5.17 -9.12 -11.51
C ALA A 242 6.68 -9.18 -11.76
N ASN A 243 7.20 -8.58 -12.86
CA ASN A 243 8.63 -8.50 -13.09
C ASN A 243 9.36 -7.76 -11.97
N TYR A 244 8.76 -6.74 -11.33
CA TYR A 244 9.34 -6.03 -10.19
C TYR A 244 9.38 -6.90 -8.94
N VAL A 245 8.35 -7.70 -8.73
CA VAL A 245 8.32 -8.69 -7.64
C VAL A 245 9.43 -9.73 -7.83
N LEU A 246 9.63 -10.25 -9.03
CA LEU A 246 10.74 -11.18 -9.34
C LEU A 246 12.12 -10.52 -9.11
N GLN A 247 12.28 -9.26 -9.54
CA GLN A 247 13.50 -8.50 -9.26
C GLN A 247 13.73 -8.35 -7.75
N ARG A 248 12.68 -8.14 -6.96
CA ARG A 248 12.77 -8.06 -5.50
C ARG A 248 13.25 -9.38 -4.90
N PHE A 249 12.75 -10.53 -5.35
CA PHE A 249 13.28 -11.83 -4.94
C PHE A 249 14.78 -11.96 -5.23
N LEU A 250 15.22 -11.62 -6.45
CA LEU A 250 16.63 -11.67 -6.84
C LEU A 250 17.53 -10.75 -6.01
N GLN A 251 17.00 -9.64 -5.49
CA GLN A 251 17.72 -8.69 -4.64
C GLN A 251 17.77 -9.13 -3.17
N THR A 252 16.75 -9.86 -2.72
CA THR A 252 16.58 -10.21 -1.29
C THR A 252 17.15 -11.59 -0.97
N LEU A 253 17.06 -12.54 -1.91
CA LEU A 253 17.58 -13.90 -1.74
C LEU A 253 19.12 -13.91 -1.85
N HIS A 254 19.74 -14.78 -1.03
CA HIS A 254 21.18 -14.97 -0.99
C HIS A 254 21.56 -16.45 -1.06
N GLY A 255 22.83 -16.74 -1.33
CA GLY A 255 23.41 -18.08 -1.31
C GLY A 255 22.63 -19.08 -2.18
N HIS A 256 22.35 -20.25 -1.62
CA HIS A 256 21.71 -21.36 -2.31
C HIS A 256 20.33 -21.04 -2.88
N ASP A 257 19.50 -20.32 -2.13
CA ASP A 257 18.14 -19.99 -2.55
C ASP A 257 18.12 -19.05 -3.76
N ARG A 258 19.02 -18.07 -3.78
CA ARG A 258 19.19 -17.22 -4.94
C ARG A 258 19.68 -18.01 -6.14
N GLU A 259 20.63 -18.92 -5.94
CA GLU A 259 21.16 -19.76 -7.01
C GLU A 259 20.09 -20.66 -7.62
N ARG A 260 19.22 -21.29 -6.81
CA ARG A 260 18.06 -22.08 -7.27
C ARG A 260 17.15 -21.24 -8.16
N LEU A 261 16.80 -20.02 -7.75
CA LEU A 261 15.97 -19.12 -8.55
C LEU A 261 16.67 -18.78 -9.89
N VAL A 262 17.95 -18.41 -9.85
CA VAL A 262 18.73 -18.08 -11.06
C VAL A 262 18.81 -19.25 -12.01
N GLN A 263 19.10 -20.46 -11.51
CA GLN A 263 19.15 -21.67 -12.33
C GLN A 263 17.82 -21.96 -13.04
N THR A 264 16.69 -21.70 -12.36
CA THR A 264 15.36 -21.91 -12.92
C THR A 264 15.01 -20.91 -14.02
N ILE A 265 15.32 -19.61 -13.80
CA ILE A 265 14.87 -18.56 -14.74
C ILE A 265 15.85 -18.33 -15.91
N ARG A 266 17.14 -18.62 -15.75
CA ARG A 266 18.18 -18.35 -16.76
C ARG A 266 17.92 -18.98 -18.14
N PRO A 267 17.52 -20.25 -18.25
CA PRO A 267 17.22 -20.86 -19.55
C PRO A 267 16.05 -20.18 -20.27
N VAL A 268 15.01 -19.82 -19.51
CA VAL A 268 13.81 -19.14 -20.04
C VAL A 268 14.17 -17.70 -20.45
N LEU A 269 14.96 -17.00 -19.65
CA LEU A 269 15.45 -15.65 -19.98
C LEU A 269 16.20 -15.66 -21.31
N TYR A 270 17.10 -16.61 -21.49
CA TYR A 270 17.86 -16.75 -22.73
C TYR A 270 16.96 -17.01 -23.95
N ALA A 271 16.01 -17.94 -23.83
CA ALA A 271 15.04 -18.23 -24.89
C ALA A 271 14.17 -17.03 -25.26
N LEU A 272 13.68 -16.28 -24.25
CA LEU A 272 12.89 -15.06 -24.47
C LEU A 272 13.71 -13.97 -25.16
N ARG A 273 14.96 -13.80 -24.81
CA ARG A 273 15.89 -12.84 -25.43
C ARG A 273 16.17 -13.19 -26.89
N GLN A 274 16.45 -14.46 -27.19
CA GLN A 274 16.63 -14.92 -28.57
C GLN A 274 15.38 -14.66 -29.43
N ARG A 275 14.20 -14.99 -28.91
CA ARG A 275 12.93 -14.76 -29.62
C ARG A 275 12.69 -13.28 -29.89
N GLN A 276 12.96 -12.40 -28.92
CA GLN A 276 12.86 -10.95 -29.12
C GLN A 276 13.82 -10.45 -30.21
N ALA A 277 15.05 -10.93 -30.23
CA ALA A 277 16.03 -10.57 -31.25
C ALA A 277 15.58 -11.01 -32.66
N LEU A 278 15.01 -12.21 -32.78
CA LEU A 278 14.47 -12.70 -34.04
C LEU A 278 13.28 -11.87 -34.52
N MET A 279 12.35 -11.50 -33.64
CA MET A 279 11.19 -10.64 -34.00
C MET A 279 11.65 -9.24 -34.40
N ALA A 280 12.64 -8.68 -33.74
CA ALA A 280 13.22 -7.37 -34.09
C ALA A 280 13.92 -7.40 -35.46
N ALA A 281 14.63 -8.50 -35.77
CA ALA A 281 15.26 -8.68 -37.09
C ALA A 281 14.22 -8.81 -38.21
N GLN A 282 13.12 -9.52 -37.96
CA GLN A 282 12.02 -9.69 -38.93
C GLN A 282 11.27 -8.37 -39.15
N SER A 283 11.04 -7.57 -38.12
CA SER A 283 10.38 -6.28 -38.27
C SER A 283 11.24 -5.26 -39.05
N ASN A 284 12.55 -5.30 -38.85
CA ASN A 284 13.49 -4.46 -39.62
C ASN A 284 13.63 -4.92 -41.09
N ALA A 285 13.49 -6.20 -41.37
CA ALA A 285 13.50 -6.74 -42.75
C ALA A 285 12.21 -6.47 -43.51
N ALA A 286 11.07 -6.29 -42.81
CA ALA A 286 9.78 -5.96 -43.40
C ALA A 286 9.57 -4.47 -43.69
N SER A 287 10.47 -3.59 -43.29
CA SER A 287 10.44 -2.15 -43.54
C SER A 287 11.10 -1.76 -44.86
N THR A 288 10.66 -2.39 -45.97
CA THR A 288 10.75 -1.78 -47.30
C THR A 288 9.49 -0.92 -47.53
N PRO A 289 9.61 0.26 -48.19
CA PRO A 289 8.53 1.25 -48.21
C PRO A 289 7.41 0.84 -49.17
N TYR A 290 6.36 0.20 -48.65
CA TYR A 290 5.07 0.16 -49.34
C TYR A 290 3.94 0.45 -48.35
N THR A 291 3.22 1.49 -48.64
CA THR A 291 2.04 2.09 -48.05
C THR A 291 1.02 1.09 -47.47
N GLY A 292 0.50 1.39 -46.30
CA GLY A 292 -0.76 0.83 -45.80
C GLY A 292 -0.72 0.49 -44.29
N SER A 293 -0.96 1.47 -43.44
CA SER A 293 -1.09 1.26 -42.00
C SER A 293 -2.34 0.45 -41.68
N ILE A 294 -2.20 -0.78 -41.21
CA ILE A 294 -3.22 -1.46 -40.40
C ILE A 294 -2.70 -1.50 -38.97
N ARG A 295 -3.21 -0.63 -38.11
CA ARG A 295 -3.03 -0.71 -36.65
C ARG A 295 -3.94 -1.82 -36.14
N ILE A 296 -3.36 -2.88 -35.59
CA ILE A 296 -4.06 -3.85 -34.78
C ILE A 296 -4.15 -3.29 -33.36
N PRO A 297 -5.35 -3.03 -32.80
CA PRO A 297 -5.49 -2.56 -31.41
C PRO A 297 -5.27 -3.74 -30.46
N GLY A 298 -4.36 -3.62 -29.50
CA GLY A 298 -4.26 -4.49 -28.33
C GLY A 298 -2.93 -5.19 -28.05
N GLY A 299 -1.90 -5.04 -28.87
CA GLY A 299 -0.57 -5.58 -28.58
C GLY A 299 0.33 -4.55 -27.90
N GLY A 300 0.25 -4.41 -26.59
CA GLY A 300 1.24 -3.62 -25.85
C GLY A 300 2.62 -4.26 -26.00
N HIS A 301 3.54 -3.56 -26.69
CA HIS A 301 4.97 -3.92 -26.69
C HIS A 301 5.47 -3.81 -25.23
N ILE A 302 5.56 -4.95 -24.54
CA ILE A 302 6.37 -5.04 -23.32
C ILE A 302 7.82 -4.86 -23.79
N GLY A 303 8.37 -3.68 -23.56
CA GLY A 303 9.72 -3.35 -24.01
C GLY A 303 10.77 -4.28 -23.39
N ASN A 304 11.94 -4.37 -23.97
CA ASN A 304 13.11 -5.15 -23.51
C ASN A 304 13.56 -4.84 -22.07
N LYS A 305 13.04 -3.78 -21.45
CA LYS A 305 13.47 -3.25 -20.14
C LYS A 305 13.37 -4.26 -18.97
N PRO A 306 12.25 -5.01 -18.77
CA PRO A 306 12.17 -5.95 -17.66
C PRO A 306 13.18 -7.07 -17.75
N LEU A 307 13.34 -7.71 -18.93
CA LEU A 307 14.28 -8.81 -19.12
C LEU A 307 15.71 -8.37 -18.96
N LEU A 308 16.07 -7.15 -19.43
CA LEU A 308 17.40 -6.56 -19.23
C LEU A 308 17.69 -6.27 -17.76
N ALA A 309 16.68 -5.83 -16.99
CA ALA A 309 16.86 -5.58 -15.56
C ALA A 309 17.10 -6.89 -14.80
N ILE A 310 16.34 -7.95 -15.11
CA ILE A 310 16.52 -9.28 -14.53
C ILE A 310 17.90 -9.84 -14.88
N GLU A 311 18.33 -9.73 -16.15
CA GLU A 311 19.66 -10.17 -16.63
C GLU A 311 20.78 -9.51 -15.83
N ARG A 312 20.74 -8.18 -15.68
CA ARG A 312 21.71 -7.44 -14.87
C ARG A 312 21.79 -7.92 -13.42
N LEU A 313 20.63 -8.17 -12.79
CA LEU A 313 20.61 -8.68 -11.42
C LEU A 313 21.21 -10.08 -11.30
N ILE A 314 21.05 -10.92 -12.34
CA ILE A 314 21.67 -12.24 -12.38
C ILE A 314 23.20 -12.14 -12.53
N GLU A 315 23.68 -11.19 -13.35
CA GLU A 315 25.12 -11.01 -13.65
C GLU A 315 25.88 -10.31 -12.52
N GLN A 316 25.23 -9.37 -11.80
CA GLN A 316 25.89 -8.59 -10.74
C GLN A 316 26.21 -9.42 -9.48
N GLY A 317 25.68 -10.65 -9.39
CA GLY A 317 25.85 -11.46 -8.18
C GLY A 317 25.06 -10.93 -6.97
N PRO A 318 25.20 -11.56 -5.80
CA PRO A 318 24.64 -11.07 -4.55
C PRO A 318 25.37 -9.82 -4.07
#